data_ed985ded740090f002f9cd6901f93d4b
#
_entry.id   ed985ded740090f002f9cd6901f93d4b
#
_cell.length_a   1.000
_cell.length_b   1.000
_cell.length_c   1.000
_cell.angle_alpha   90.00
_cell.angle_beta   90.00
_cell.angle_gamma   90.00
#
_symmetry.space_group_name_H-M   'P 1'
#
loop_
_entity.id
_entity.type
_entity.pdbx_description
1 polymer ?
#
loop_
_entity_poly.entity_id
_entity_poly.type
_entity_poly.pdbx_seq_one_letter_code
_entity_poly.pdbx_strand_id
1 'polypeptide(L)'
;FNPFNTDIHTVRGQETGYCTWNPLQNSNLKDGNLVTTGTGNFYSTIVIPKTGQWYWEIIASSASYIGIDNRGQGGTKYIHYNPDGQRQITGGSTSSYGSSFGAGDVIGVAFDASNMTIRWYKNNVDQGELNVGSGGVVDLRDLDLQCQLYTDSSNEISTNFGQKPFKFPPPEGFQPLNTANVRPETVISRPDQYVGVTTY
;
A
#
# COMPACT_ATOMS: atom_id res chain seq x y z
N PHE A 1 5.91 9.01 31.55
CA PHE A 1 4.67 8.75 30.77
C PHE A 1 4.70 9.59 29.51
N ASN A 2 4.73 8.96 28.33
CA ASN A 2 4.60 9.65 27.06
C ASN A 2 3.13 9.58 26.65
N PRO A 3 2.36 10.68 26.69
CA PRO A 3 0.93 10.66 26.34
C PRO A 3 0.68 10.42 24.85
N PHE A 4 1.74 10.48 24.04
CA PHE A 4 1.68 10.20 22.61
C PHE A 4 2.08 8.76 22.25
N ASN A 5 2.59 8.01 23.22
CA ASN A 5 2.85 6.58 23.07
C ASN A 5 1.59 5.82 23.49
N THR A 6 0.57 5.92 22.66
CA THR A 6 -0.67 5.19 22.87
C THR A 6 -0.50 3.77 22.36
N ASP A 7 -1.25 2.84 22.90
CA ASP A 7 -1.24 1.42 22.53
C ASP A 7 -1.52 1.16 21.04
N ILE A 8 -1.98 2.17 20.31
CA ILE A 8 -2.18 2.11 18.85
C ILE A 8 -0.88 1.86 18.09
N HIS A 9 0.25 2.32 18.64
CA HIS A 9 1.57 2.17 18.02
C HIS A 9 2.39 1.04 18.62
N THR A 10 1.89 0.42 19.67
CA THR A 10 2.59 -0.63 20.39
C THR A 10 1.86 -1.95 20.24
N VAL A 11 2.43 -2.85 19.46
CA VAL A 11 1.96 -4.23 19.39
C VAL A 11 2.92 -5.09 20.19
N ARG A 12 2.44 -5.72 21.27
CA ARG A 12 3.24 -6.58 22.14
C ARG A 12 4.55 -5.93 22.64
N GLY A 13 4.50 -4.66 22.99
CA GLY A 13 5.67 -3.92 23.49
C GLY A 13 6.63 -3.41 22.41
N GLN A 14 6.26 -3.52 21.13
CA GLN A 14 7.05 -2.98 20.02
C GLN A 14 6.31 -1.81 19.36
N GLU A 15 7.05 -0.75 19.05
CA GLU A 15 6.49 0.36 18.28
C GLU A 15 6.12 -0.08 16.87
N THR A 16 4.92 0.31 16.42
CA THR A 16 4.44 0.06 15.07
C THR A 16 4.75 1.26 14.20
N GLY A 17 5.62 1.08 13.21
CA GLY A 17 5.85 2.05 12.15
C GLY A 17 4.84 1.86 11.02
N TYR A 18 4.12 2.93 10.67
CA TYR A 18 3.26 2.92 9.49
C TYR A 18 4.04 3.22 8.22
N CYS A 19 3.54 2.72 7.10
CA CYS A 19 4.02 3.09 5.79
C CYS A 19 3.75 4.57 5.52
N THR A 20 4.66 5.23 4.80
CA THR A 20 4.52 6.61 4.30
C THR A 20 5.11 6.68 2.89
N TRP A 21 4.94 7.80 2.22
CA TRP A 21 5.72 8.09 1.02
C TRP A 21 7.18 8.37 1.38
N ASN A 22 8.10 7.95 0.51
CA ASN A 22 9.53 8.07 0.76
C ASN A 22 10.06 9.47 0.37
N PRO A 23 10.42 10.34 1.33
CA PRO A 23 10.86 11.70 1.05
C PRO A 23 12.24 11.77 0.38
N LEU A 24 13.03 10.70 0.43
CA LEU A 24 14.33 10.63 -0.24
C LEU A 24 14.21 10.51 -1.76
N GLN A 25 13.00 10.20 -2.26
CA GLN A 25 12.75 10.03 -3.68
C GLN A 25 12.00 11.19 -4.30
N ASN A 26 11.04 11.72 -3.57
CA ASN A 26 10.29 12.90 -3.94
C ASN A 26 9.98 13.69 -2.68
N SER A 27 10.56 14.89 -2.58
CA SER A 27 10.44 15.76 -1.41
C SER A 27 9.15 16.60 -1.39
N ASN A 28 8.31 16.51 -2.44
CA ASN A 28 7.03 17.21 -2.50
C ASN A 28 5.99 16.54 -1.61
N LEU A 29 6.25 16.53 -0.31
CA LEU A 29 5.47 15.84 0.70
C LEU A 29 5.19 16.76 1.90
N LYS A 30 4.06 16.54 2.56
CA LYS A 30 3.70 17.17 3.83
C LYS A 30 2.91 16.18 4.72
N ASP A 31 2.52 16.63 5.90
CA ASP A 31 1.69 15.89 6.85
C ASP A 31 2.25 14.49 7.16
N GLY A 32 3.52 14.45 7.59
CA GLY A 32 4.20 13.19 7.91
C GLY A 32 4.45 12.30 6.69
N ASN A 33 4.65 12.91 5.52
CA ASN A 33 4.86 12.22 4.24
C ASN A 33 3.64 11.42 3.75
N LEU A 34 2.44 11.88 4.08
CA LEU A 34 1.18 11.25 3.70
C LEU A 34 0.41 12.03 2.65
N VAL A 35 0.79 13.28 2.43
CA VAL A 35 0.17 14.15 1.42
C VAL A 35 1.23 14.56 0.41
N THR A 36 0.94 14.30 -0.87
CA THR A 36 1.78 14.78 -1.97
C THR A 36 1.38 16.19 -2.36
N THR A 37 2.36 17.02 -2.74
CA THR A 37 2.16 18.45 -3.09
C THR A 37 2.76 18.83 -4.43
N GLY A 38 3.23 17.86 -5.19
CA GLY A 38 3.92 18.08 -6.47
C GLY A 38 3.78 16.91 -7.42
N THR A 39 4.40 17.04 -8.57
CA THR A 39 4.35 16.05 -9.65
C THR A 39 5.40 14.94 -9.47
N GLY A 40 5.18 13.81 -10.14
CA GLY A 40 6.13 12.71 -10.26
C GLY A 40 5.68 11.44 -9.57
N ASN A 41 6.64 10.55 -9.36
CA ASN A 41 6.40 9.27 -8.71
C ASN A 41 6.65 9.37 -7.21
N PHE A 42 5.75 8.77 -6.44
CA PHE A 42 5.85 8.58 -4.99
C PHE A 42 5.79 7.09 -4.70
N TYR A 43 6.76 6.61 -3.93
CA TYR A 43 6.88 5.21 -3.55
C TYR A 43 6.78 5.06 -2.04
N SER A 44 6.21 3.97 -1.59
CA SER A 44 6.10 3.67 -0.17
C SER A 44 7.47 3.44 0.50
N THR A 45 7.57 3.77 1.80
CA THR A 45 8.76 3.47 2.60
C THR A 45 8.91 2.00 2.93
N ILE A 46 7.82 1.24 2.88
CA ILE A 46 7.81 -0.20 3.12
C ILE A 46 7.63 -0.91 1.78
N VAL A 47 8.51 -1.87 1.49
CA VAL A 47 8.33 -2.84 0.42
C VAL A 47 7.22 -3.78 0.81
N ILE A 48 6.29 -4.03 -0.10
CA ILE A 48 5.16 -4.93 0.16
C ILE A 48 5.71 -6.35 0.33
N PRO A 49 5.39 -7.04 1.44
CA PRO A 49 5.80 -8.42 1.60
C PRO A 49 5.29 -9.32 0.48
N LYS A 50 6.04 -10.37 0.16
CA LYS A 50 5.69 -11.33 -0.92
C LYS A 50 4.52 -12.25 -0.56
N THR A 51 4.00 -12.12 0.64
CA THR A 51 2.82 -12.84 1.14
C THR A 51 1.93 -11.91 1.95
N GLY A 52 0.69 -12.33 2.19
CA GLY A 52 -0.29 -11.55 2.94
C GLY A 52 -1.19 -10.70 2.04
N GLN A 53 -2.17 -10.07 2.67
CA GLN A 53 -3.20 -9.27 2.02
C GLN A 53 -3.14 -7.85 2.56
N TRP A 54 -2.87 -6.88 1.69
CA TRP A 54 -2.52 -5.50 2.04
C TRP A 54 -3.54 -4.52 1.51
N TYR A 55 -3.88 -3.50 2.33
CA TYR A 55 -4.85 -2.48 1.99
C TYR A 55 -4.36 -1.08 2.36
N TRP A 56 -4.63 -0.11 1.49
CA TRP A 56 -4.45 1.32 1.75
C TRP A 56 -5.47 2.14 0.95
N GLU A 57 -5.66 3.40 1.35
CA GLU A 57 -6.58 4.33 0.70
C GLU A 57 -5.88 5.58 0.23
N ILE A 58 -6.33 6.11 -0.90
CA ILE A 58 -5.88 7.38 -1.47
C ILE A 58 -7.11 8.24 -1.76
N ILE A 59 -7.12 9.48 -1.24
CA ILE A 59 -8.07 10.51 -1.67
C ILE A 59 -7.51 11.10 -2.95
N ALA A 60 -8.08 10.71 -4.07
CA ALA A 60 -7.54 10.95 -5.41
C ALA A 60 -7.71 12.39 -5.89
N SER A 61 -6.92 12.76 -6.87
CA SER A 61 -7.16 13.89 -7.78
C SER A 61 -7.46 13.36 -9.19
N SER A 62 -7.82 14.24 -10.10
CA SER A 62 -8.03 13.90 -11.52
C SER A 62 -6.76 13.52 -12.28
N ALA A 63 -5.61 13.56 -11.62
CA ALA A 63 -4.29 13.26 -12.18
C ALA A 63 -3.55 12.18 -11.41
N SER A 64 -4.28 11.32 -10.67
CA SER A 64 -3.71 10.28 -9.81
C SER A 64 -3.67 8.93 -10.51
N TYR A 65 -2.50 8.37 -10.74
CA TYR A 65 -2.28 7.01 -11.23
C TYR A 65 -1.87 6.15 -10.03
N ILE A 66 -2.72 5.23 -9.63
CA ILE A 66 -2.64 4.57 -8.32
C ILE A 66 -2.38 3.09 -8.48
N GLY A 67 -1.30 2.58 -7.89
CA GLY A 67 -1.02 1.15 -8.00
C GLY A 67 0.21 0.67 -7.25
N ILE A 68 0.92 -0.27 -7.88
CA ILE A 68 2.14 -0.88 -7.39
C ILE A 68 3.20 -0.90 -8.49
N ASP A 69 4.48 -0.83 -8.08
CA ASP A 69 5.64 -0.73 -8.98
C ASP A 69 6.86 -1.40 -8.30
N ASN A 70 7.73 -2.00 -9.09
CA ASN A 70 9.02 -2.54 -8.63
C ASN A 70 10.15 -1.51 -8.60
N ARG A 71 9.84 -0.24 -8.80
CA ARG A 71 10.80 0.88 -8.75
C ARG A 71 11.98 0.77 -9.72
N GLY A 72 11.77 0.14 -10.86
CA GLY A 72 12.80 0.02 -11.91
C GLY A 72 13.91 -1.00 -11.62
N GLN A 73 13.82 -1.79 -10.56
CA GLN A 73 14.77 -2.86 -10.31
C GLN A 73 14.56 -4.00 -11.32
N GLY A 74 15.55 -4.24 -12.16
CA GLY A 74 15.45 -5.26 -13.22
C GLY A 74 14.53 -4.89 -14.40
N GLY A 75 14.32 -3.60 -14.64
CA GLY A 75 13.35 -3.06 -15.59
C GLY A 75 12.04 -2.66 -14.89
N THR A 76 11.50 -1.50 -15.25
CA THR A 76 10.29 -0.98 -14.61
C THR A 76 9.09 -1.85 -14.92
N LYS A 77 8.48 -2.43 -13.91
CA LYS A 77 7.22 -3.17 -14.00
C LYS A 77 6.22 -2.60 -13.01
N TYR A 78 5.04 -2.25 -13.50
CA TYR A 78 3.99 -1.62 -12.73
C TYR A 78 2.59 -1.97 -13.23
N ILE A 79 1.63 -1.71 -12.39
CA ILE A 79 0.21 -1.63 -12.74
C ILE A 79 -0.44 -0.47 -11.99
N HIS A 80 -1.17 0.36 -12.72
CA HIS A 80 -1.92 1.50 -12.20
C HIS A 80 -3.38 1.44 -12.59
N TYR A 81 -4.23 1.99 -11.74
CA TYR A 81 -5.57 2.43 -12.05
C TYR A 81 -5.55 3.93 -12.32
N ASN A 82 -6.01 4.31 -13.49
CA ASN A 82 -5.96 5.67 -14.00
C ASN A 82 -7.27 6.42 -13.77
N PRO A 83 -7.25 7.77 -13.73
CA PRO A 83 -8.45 8.57 -13.51
C PRO A 83 -9.55 8.39 -14.58
N ASP A 84 -9.18 8.01 -15.79
CA ASP A 84 -10.11 7.75 -16.90
C ASP A 84 -10.82 6.40 -16.83
N GLY A 85 -10.57 5.61 -15.77
CA GLY A 85 -11.14 4.29 -15.59
C GLY A 85 -10.36 3.16 -16.27
N GLN A 86 -9.21 3.46 -16.84
CA GLN A 86 -8.34 2.44 -17.44
C GLN A 86 -7.35 1.88 -16.42
N ARG A 87 -6.86 0.70 -16.65
CA ARG A 87 -5.62 0.19 -16.08
C ARG A 87 -4.47 0.48 -17.02
N GLN A 88 -3.31 0.81 -16.49
CA GLN A 88 -2.08 0.94 -17.23
C GLN A 88 -1.02 -0.01 -16.68
N ILE A 89 -0.31 -0.69 -17.57
CA ILE A 89 0.76 -1.62 -17.20
C ILE A 89 2.09 -1.20 -17.83
N THR A 90 3.15 -1.86 -17.43
CA THR A 90 4.50 -1.75 -17.99
C THR A 90 4.49 -1.51 -19.49
N GLY A 91 5.28 -0.54 -19.94
CA GLY A 91 5.33 -0.14 -21.35
C GLY A 91 4.22 0.82 -21.78
N GLY A 92 3.39 1.30 -20.84
CA GLY A 92 2.35 2.30 -21.13
C GLY A 92 1.07 1.74 -21.76
N SER A 93 0.94 0.41 -21.87
CA SER A 93 -0.28 -0.20 -22.41
C SER A 93 -1.46 0.01 -21.49
N THR A 94 -2.56 0.53 -22.02
CA THR A 94 -3.81 0.80 -21.30
C THR A 94 -4.93 -0.12 -21.79
N SER A 95 -5.89 -0.38 -20.90
CA SER A 95 -7.12 -1.12 -21.21
C SER A 95 -8.23 -0.69 -20.25
N SER A 96 -9.48 -0.76 -20.69
CA SER A 96 -10.63 -0.51 -19.82
C SER A 96 -10.59 -1.42 -18.60
N TYR A 97 -10.94 -0.85 -17.44
CA TYR A 97 -10.92 -1.59 -16.19
C TYR A 97 -12.11 -1.28 -15.30
N GLY A 98 -12.24 -0.05 -14.83
CA GLY A 98 -13.26 0.36 -13.87
C GLY A 98 -13.91 1.69 -14.24
N SER A 99 -14.56 2.30 -13.30
CA SER A 99 -15.17 3.62 -13.46
C SER A 99 -14.14 4.74 -13.39
N SER A 100 -14.28 5.78 -14.18
CA SER A 100 -13.45 6.99 -14.03
C SER A 100 -13.61 7.59 -12.62
N PHE A 101 -12.55 8.21 -12.11
CA PHE A 101 -12.55 8.88 -10.82
C PHE A 101 -11.89 10.26 -10.90
N GLY A 102 -12.12 11.08 -9.88
CA GLY A 102 -11.63 12.45 -9.84
C GLY A 102 -11.33 12.94 -8.43
N ALA A 103 -11.21 14.25 -8.31
CA ALA A 103 -10.87 14.89 -7.05
C ALA A 103 -11.89 14.59 -5.96
N GLY A 104 -11.39 14.11 -4.81
CA GLY A 104 -12.19 13.77 -3.65
C GLY A 104 -12.73 12.33 -3.63
N ASP A 105 -12.65 11.59 -4.75
CA ASP A 105 -12.94 10.15 -4.72
C ASP A 105 -11.91 9.41 -3.86
N VAL A 106 -12.36 8.44 -3.10
CA VAL A 106 -11.50 7.55 -2.30
C VAL A 106 -11.26 6.28 -3.08
N ILE A 107 -9.99 6.03 -3.36
CA ILE A 107 -9.55 4.80 -4.02
C ILE A 107 -8.89 3.91 -2.98
N GLY A 108 -9.59 2.83 -2.63
CA GLY A 108 -9.02 1.73 -1.85
C GLY A 108 -8.27 0.78 -2.76
N VAL A 109 -7.08 0.38 -2.36
CA VAL A 109 -6.27 -0.62 -3.07
C VAL A 109 -6.11 -1.85 -2.19
N ALA A 110 -6.52 -3.00 -2.70
CA ALA A 110 -6.37 -4.29 -2.06
C ALA A 110 -5.44 -5.17 -2.90
N PHE A 111 -4.28 -5.50 -2.36
CA PHE A 111 -3.29 -6.35 -3.01
C PHE A 111 -3.07 -7.62 -2.21
N ASP A 112 -3.40 -8.75 -2.82
CA ASP A 112 -3.10 -10.08 -2.29
C ASP A 112 -1.76 -10.55 -2.87
N ALA A 113 -0.71 -10.40 -2.08
CA ALA A 113 0.64 -10.78 -2.47
C ALA A 113 0.82 -12.30 -2.54
N SER A 114 0.04 -13.07 -1.78
CA SER A 114 0.10 -14.53 -1.79
C SER A 114 -0.46 -15.11 -3.08
N ASN A 115 -1.54 -14.53 -3.60
CA ASN A 115 -2.22 -14.97 -4.82
C ASN A 115 -1.84 -14.12 -6.05
N MET A 116 -1.05 -13.07 -5.87
CA MET A 116 -0.68 -12.10 -6.91
C MET A 116 -1.91 -11.53 -7.61
N THR A 117 -2.88 -11.06 -6.84
CA THR A 117 -4.06 -10.36 -7.37
C THR A 117 -4.17 -8.96 -6.77
N ILE A 118 -4.63 -8.01 -7.58
CA ILE A 118 -4.87 -6.64 -7.16
C ILE A 118 -6.29 -6.22 -7.54
N ARG A 119 -6.88 -5.39 -6.68
CA ARG A 119 -8.24 -4.89 -6.84
C ARG A 119 -8.30 -3.46 -6.34
N TRP A 120 -9.02 -2.61 -7.06
CA TRP A 120 -9.31 -1.26 -6.61
C TRP A 120 -10.78 -1.10 -6.27
N TYR A 121 -11.04 -0.25 -5.29
CA TYR A 121 -12.37 0.15 -4.85
C TYR A 121 -12.53 1.65 -5.04
N LYS A 122 -13.50 2.08 -5.83
CA LYS A 122 -13.86 3.50 -5.92
C LYS A 122 -15.02 3.77 -4.95
N ASN A 123 -14.79 4.60 -3.92
CA ASN A 123 -15.80 4.91 -2.90
C ASN A 123 -16.50 3.63 -2.37
N ASN A 124 -15.71 2.61 -2.05
CA ASN A 124 -16.16 1.28 -1.60
C ASN A 124 -16.85 0.40 -2.67
N VAL A 125 -16.89 0.83 -3.91
CA VAL A 125 -17.42 0.01 -5.01
C VAL A 125 -16.26 -0.73 -5.67
N ASP A 126 -16.36 -2.06 -5.69
CA ASP A 126 -15.39 -2.96 -6.32
C ASP A 126 -15.29 -2.70 -7.83
N GLN A 127 -14.08 -2.52 -8.33
CA GLN A 127 -13.81 -2.30 -9.76
C GLN A 127 -13.38 -3.59 -10.49
N GLY A 128 -13.24 -4.69 -9.78
CA GLY A 128 -12.85 -5.98 -10.32
C GLY A 128 -11.42 -6.39 -9.95
N GLU A 129 -11.17 -7.68 -9.98
CA GLU A 129 -9.88 -8.27 -9.66
C GLU A 129 -9.02 -8.45 -10.92
N LEU A 130 -7.73 -8.19 -10.80
CA LEU A 130 -6.75 -8.44 -11.83
C LEU A 130 -5.66 -9.38 -11.30
N ASN A 131 -5.32 -10.40 -12.09
CA ASN A 131 -4.15 -11.22 -11.84
C ASN A 131 -2.90 -10.48 -12.33
N VAL A 132 -1.92 -10.33 -11.44
CA VAL A 132 -0.60 -9.69 -11.70
C VAL A 132 0.54 -10.68 -11.50
N GLY A 133 0.23 -11.96 -11.52
CA GLY A 133 1.17 -13.08 -11.51
C GLY A 133 1.35 -13.73 -12.89
N SER A 134 1.73 -14.98 -12.88
CA SER A 134 1.94 -15.76 -14.12
C SER A 134 0.67 -15.84 -14.96
N GLY A 135 0.79 -15.48 -16.24
CA GLY A 135 -0.35 -15.48 -17.16
C GLY A 135 -1.38 -14.36 -16.89
N GLY A 136 -1.10 -13.47 -15.96
CA GLY A 136 -1.93 -12.30 -15.68
C GLY A 136 -1.70 -11.13 -16.64
N VAL A 137 -2.28 -9.98 -16.30
CA VAL A 137 -2.19 -8.76 -17.15
C VAL A 137 -0.77 -8.18 -17.20
N VAL A 138 0.01 -8.42 -16.14
CA VAL A 138 1.44 -8.14 -16.00
C VAL A 138 2.01 -9.16 -15.01
N ASP A 139 3.23 -9.62 -15.22
CA ASP A 139 3.88 -10.54 -14.25
C ASP A 139 4.80 -9.76 -13.33
N LEU A 140 4.37 -9.62 -12.08
CA LEU A 140 5.07 -8.90 -11.00
C LEU A 140 5.65 -9.86 -9.94
N ARG A 141 5.60 -11.17 -10.15
CA ARG A 141 6.13 -12.16 -9.20
C ARG A 141 7.63 -11.95 -8.99
N ASP A 142 8.07 -12.29 -7.79
CA ASP A 142 9.47 -12.25 -7.36
C ASP A 142 10.11 -10.84 -7.34
N LEU A 143 9.34 -9.81 -7.66
CA LEU A 143 9.79 -8.42 -7.62
C LEU A 143 9.58 -7.81 -6.23
N ASP A 144 10.42 -6.85 -5.89
CA ASP A 144 10.25 -6.03 -4.68
C ASP A 144 9.29 -4.88 -5.00
N LEU A 145 8.02 -5.10 -4.67
CA LEU A 145 6.93 -4.17 -4.99
C LEU A 145 6.77 -3.10 -3.90
N GLN A 146 6.44 -1.89 -4.33
CA GLN A 146 6.06 -0.79 -3.45
C GLN A 146 4.70 -0.23 -3.85
N CYS A 147 3.94 0.30 -2.89
CA CYS A 147 2.79 1.14 -3.23
C CYS A 147 3.31 2.33 -4.04
N GLN A 148 2.62 2.66 -5.10
CA GLN A 148 3.03 3.72 -6.00
C GLN A 148 1.86 4.64 -6.30
N LEU A 149 2.16 5.93 -6.30
CA LEU A 149 1.31 6.98 -6.80
C LEU A 149 2.13 7.80 -7.81
N TYR A 150 1.63 7.92 -9.03
CA TYR A 150 2.15 8.91 -9.97
C TYR A 150 1.13 10.02 -10.14
N THR A 151 1.58 11.26 -10.20
CA THR A 151 0.74 12.40 -10.52
C THR A 151 1.49 13.40 -11.42
N ASP A 152 0.80 13.95 -12.39
CA ASP A 152 1.28 15.03 -13.28
C ASP A 152 0.73 16.40 -12.87
N SER A 153 0.08 16.47 -11.71
CA SER A 153 -0.49 17.69 -11.14
C SER A 153 0.09 17.98 -9.76
N SER A 154 0.17 19.26 -9.42
CA SER A 154 0.52 19.73 -8.08
C SER A 154 -0.64 19.71 -7.07
N ASN A 155 -1.76 19.09 -7.43
CA ASN A 155 -2.87 18.91 -6.50
C ASN A 155 -2.47 18.02 -5.32
N GLU A 156 -2.95 18.39 -4.14
CA GLU A 156 -2.72 17.58 -2.95
C GLU A 156 -3.48 16.26 -3.02
N ILE A 157 -2.75 15.17 -2.79
CA ILE A 157 -3.30 13.82 -2.75
C ILE A 157 -2.96 13.22 -1.40
N SER A 158 -3.97 12.90 -0.63
CA SER A 158 -3.83 12.34 0.72
C SER A 158 -3.89 10.82 0.70
N THR A 159 -2.98 10.19 1.44
CA THR A 159 -2.90 8.72 1.56
C THR A 159 -3.07 8.28 3.00
N ASN A 160 -3.78 7.18 3.20
CA ASN A 160 -3.92 6.49 4.47
C ASN A 160 -3.41 5.05 4.32
N PHE A 161 -2.29 4.74 4.97
CA PHE A 161 -1.74 3.39 5.04
C PHE A 161 -2.19 2.64 6.32
N GLY A 162 -3.19 3.16 7.03
CA GLY A 162 -3.72 2.60 8.26
C GLY A 162 -3.31 3.34 9.54
N GLN A 163 -2.58 4.47 9.43
CA GLN A 163 -2.26 5.33 10.58
C GLN A 163 -3.48 6.09 11.12
N LYS A 164 -4.55 6.14 10.35
CA LYS A 164 -5.88 6.63 10.73
C LYS A 164 -6.91 5.55 10.39
N PRO A 165 -8.08 5.54 11.01
CA PRO A 165 -9.16 4.69 10.55
C PRO A 165 -9.39 4.87 9.04
N PHE A 166 -9.53 3.77 8.33
CA PHE A 166 -9.90 3.81 6.91
C PHE A 166 -11.29 4.42 6.75
N LYS A 167 -11.51 5.12 5.65
CA LYS A 167 -12.84 5.69 5.34
C LYS A 167 -13.84 4.60 5.03
N PHE A 168 -13.36 3.52 4.43
CA PHE A 168 -14.15 2.33 4.14
C PHE A 168 -13.49 1.10 4.76
N PRO A 169 -14.27 0.10 5.22
CA PRO A 169 -13.67 -1.10 5.77
C PRO A 169 -12.85 -1.83 4.70
N PRO A 170 -11.63 -2.27 5.01
CA PRO A 170 -10.88 -3.17 4.13
C PRO A 170 -11.69 -4.43 3.84
N PRO A 171 -11.47 -5.09 2.69
CA PRO A 171 -12.01 -6.44 2.47
C PRO A 171 -11.54 -7.41 3.55
N GLU A 172 -12.31 -8.47 3.77
CA GLU A 172 -11.97 -9.49 4.77
C GLU A 172 -10.57 -10.07 4.51
N GLY A 173 -9.76 -10.18 5.56
CA GLY A 173 -8.37 -10.68 5.50
C GLY A 173 -7.33 -9.63 5.15
N PHE A 174 -7.73 -8.46 4.62
CA PHE A 174 -6.80 -7.41 4.28
C PHE A 174 -6.46 -6.52 5.49
N GLN A 175 -5.20 -6.16 5.58
CA GLN A 175 -4.64 -5.41 6.70
C GLN A 175 -3.78 -4.22 6.22
N PRO A 176 -3.60 -3.19 7.06
CA PRO A 176 -2.75 -2.06 6.74
C PRO A 176 -1.28 -2.45 6.64
N LEU A 177 -0.56 -1.77 5.74
CA LEU A 177 0.87 -1.95 5.55
C LEU A 177 1.65 -1.21 6.65
N ASN A 178 2.04 -1.92 7.69
CA ASN A 178 2.82 -1.40 8.81
C ASN A 178 3.81 -2.44 9.34
N THR A 179 4.76 -2.02 10.17
CA THR A 179 5.83 -2.90 10.65
C THR A 179 5.36 -4.04 11.55
N ALA A 180 4.21 -3.90 12.20
CA ALA A 180 3.64 -4.97 13.02
C ALA A 180 3.07 -6.09 12.14
N ASN A 181 2.40 -5.72 11.05
CA ASN A 181 1.75 -6.67 10.15
C ASN A 181 2.74 -7.33 9.16
N VAL A 182 3.82 -6.63 8.79
CA VAL A 182 4.83 -7.17 7.85
C VAL A 182 5.81 -8.15 8.52
N ARG A 183 5.85 -8.18 9.85
CA ARG A 183 6.67 -9.15 10.57
C ARG A 183 5.95 -10.49 10.62
N PRO A 184 6.63 -11.62 10.35
CA PRO A 184 6.04 -12.92 10.61
C PRO A 184 5.69 -13.00 12.10
N GLU A 185 4.51 -13.52 12.42
CA GLU A 185 4.15 -13.82 13.80
C GLU A 185 5.21 -14.74 14.39
N THR A 186 5.91 -14.28 15.41
CA THR A 186 6.80 -15.12 16.17
C THR A 186 5.92 -15.97 17.09
N VAL A 187 5.42 -17.07 16.58
CA VAL A 187 4.72 -18.06 17.39
C VAL A 187 5.77 -18.79 18.22
N ILE A 188 5.85 -18.45 19.50
CA ILE A 188 6.59 -19.28 20.46
C ILE A 188 5.71 -20.51 20.71
N SER A 189 5.92 -21.54 19.92
CA SER A 189 5.16 -22.81 20.02
C SER A 189 5.36 -23.55 21.32
N ARG A 190 6.43 -23.24 22.04
CA ARG A 190 6.78 -23.84 23.35
C ARG A 190 7.36 -22.77 24.28
N PRO A 191 6.52 -21.90 24.86
CA PRO A 191 6.97 -20.80 25.73
C PRO A 191 7.71 -21.32 26.99
N ASP A 192 7.42 -22.53 27.45
CA ASP A 192 8.09 -23.24 28.55
C ASP A 192 9.59 -23.48 28.31
N GLN A 193 10.02 -23.50 27.04
CA GLN A 193 11.44 -23.67 26.69
C GLN A 193 12.23 -22.36 26.69
N TYR A 194 11.54 -21.21 26.70
CA TYR A 194 12.15 -19.87 26.61
C TYR A 194 12.05 -19.06 27.90
N VAL A 195 11.24 -19.51 28.86
CA VAL A 195 11.15 -18.89 30.17
C VAL A 195 12.01 -19.67 31.13
N GLY A 196 13.30 -19.44 31.10
CA GLY A 196 14.21 -19.86 32.16
C GLY A 196 14.01 -18.96 33.37
N VAL A 197 13.17 -19.37 34.33
CA VAL A 197 13.15 -18.73 35.65
C VAL A 197 14.36 -19.29 36.39
N THR A 198 15.46 -18.54 36.38
CA THR A 198 16.54 -18.78 37.35
C THR A 198 16.12 -18.08 38.63
N THR A 199 15.58 -18.83 39.58
CA THR A 199 15.49 -18.39 40.97
C THR A 199 16.87 -18.59 41.60
N TYR A 200 17.50 -17.52 42.06
CA TYR A 200 18.64 -17.52 42.96
C TYR A 200 18.17 -17.42 44.39
#